data_56ed07643db128d980767819ed3228b5
#
_entry.id   56ed07643db128d980767819ed3228b5
#
_cell.length_a   1.000
_cell.length_b   1.000
_cell.length_c   1.000
_cell.angle_alpha   90.00
_cell.angle_beta   90.00
_cell.angle_gamma   90.00
#
_symmetry.space_group_name_H-M   'P 1'
#
loop_
_entity.id
_entity.type
_entity.pdbx_description
1 polymer ?
#
loop_
_entity_poly.entity_id
_entity_poly.type
_entity_poly.pdbx_seq_one_letter_code
_entity_poly.pdbx_strand_id
1 'polypeptide(L)'
;MRIDIITVLPDLLKSPFEASIMKRAIDKGLVEVHFHNLRDYTTNKQKSVDDYPFGGGAGMVMTVQPIDACITHLKSERSYDEIIYMSPDGETLNQKMANTMSMYENIIILCGHYKGVDQRVRDHFITKEISIGDYVLSGGELGALVLSDALIRLIPGVLSDETSALTDSFQDGLLSGPIYTRPADYKGWKVPDVLLSGHFAKIDKWREDTAYEHTKNRRPDLLEES
;
A
#
# COMPACT_ATOMS: atom_id res chain seq x y z
N MET A 1 -9.53 -2.15 -11.21
CA MET A 1 -8.15 -1.60 -11.05
C MET A 1 -7.15 -2.62 -11.57
N ARG A 2 -6.09 -2.18 -12.25
CA ARG A 2 -4.94 -3.02 -12.60
C ARG A 2 -3.66 -2.49 -11.94
N ILE A 3 -2.85 -3.39 -11.37
CA ILE A 3 -1.58 -3.11 -10.70
C ILE A 3 -0.49 -3.93 -11.40
N ASP A 4 0.44 -3.25 -12.04
CA ASP A 4 1.61 -3.84 -12.66
C ASP A 4 2.83 -3.60 -11.76
N ILE A 5 3.41 -4.66 -11.17
CA ILE A 5 4.54 -4.56 -10.23
C ILE A 5 5.81 -4.99 -10.93
N ILE A 6 6.75 -4.05 -11.09
CA ILE A 6 8.09 -4.28 -11.66
C ILE A 6 9.05 -4.63 -10.52
N THR A 7 9.67 -5.79 -10.57
CA THR A 7 10.52 -6.31 -9.50
C THR A 7 11.63 -7.22 -10.03
N VAL A 8 12.67 -7.44 -9.24
CA VAL A 8 13.71 -8.46 -9.49
C VAL A 8 13.43 -9.76 -8.72
N LEU A 9 12.42 -9.76 -7.83
CA LEU A 9 12.04 -10.87 -6.95
C LEU A 9 10.52 -11.16 -7.00
N PRO A 10 9.96 -11.55 -8.16
CA PRO A 10 8.51 -11.75 -8.30
C PRO A 10 7.96 -12.81 -7.33
N ASP A 11 8.73 -13.80 -6.96
CA ASP A 11 8.29 -14.87 -6.05
C ASP A 11 7.99 -14.37 -4.63
N LEU A 12 8.63 -13.27 -4.19
CA LEU A 12 8.37 -12.65 -2.90
C LEU A 12 6.95 -12.05 -2.82
N LEU A 13 6.38 -11.70 -3.95
CA LEU A 13 5.06 -11.05 -4.04
C LEU A 13 3.91 -12.05 -4.14
N LYS A 14 4.10 -13.25 -4.67
CA LYS A 14 3.01 -14.18 -5.03
C LYS A 14 2.11 -14.56 -3.87
N SER A 15 2.68 -15.06 -2.78
CA SER A 15 1.89 -15.66 -1.69
C SER A 15 0.89 -14.71 -1.02
N PRO A 16 1.18 -13.41 -0.79
CA PRO A 16 0.18 -12.49 -0.24
C PRO A 16 -1.03 -12.27 -1.17
N PHE A 17 -0.81 -12.21 -2.49
CA PHE A 17 -1.90 -12.06 -3.46
C PHE A 17 -2.70 -13.35 -3.68
N GLU A 18 -2.19 -14.49 -3.26
CA GLU A 18 -2.88 -15.78 -3.29
C GLU A 18 -3.68 -16.07 -2.00
N ALA A 19 -3.81 -15.10 -1.10
CA ALA A 19 -4.45 -15.28 0.19
C ALA A 19 -5.48 -14.18 0.50
N SER A 20 -6.43 -14.50 1.41
CA SER A 20 -7.35 -13.56 2.06
C SER A 20 -8.16 -12.68 1.09
N ILE A 21 -8.25 -11.38 1.39
CA ILE A 21 -9.06 -10.42 0.62
C ILE A 21 -8.44 -10.10 -0.75
N MET A 22 -7.12 -10.06 -0.86
CA MET A 22 -6.44 -9.81 -2.13
C MET A 22 -6.75 -10.91 -3.14
N LYS A 23 -6.64 -12.19 -2.74
CA LYS A 23 -7.05 -13.30 -3.60
C LYS A 23 -8.52 -13.20 -4.01
N ARG A 24 -9.41 -12.92 -3.07
CA ARG A 24 -10.85 -12.81 -3.37
C ARG A 24 -11.17 -11.66 -4.34
N ALA A 25 -10.46 -10.53 -4.23
CA ALA A 25 -10.60 -9.41 -5.15
C ALA A 25 -10.18 -9.80 -6.58
N ILE A 26 -9.07 -10.53 -6.71
CA ILE A 26 -8.58 -11.04 -7.99
C ILE A 26 -9.55 -12.09 -8.57
N ASP A 27 -9.97 -13.07 -7.77
CA ASP A 27 -10.91 -14.12 -8.20
C ASP A 27 -12.26 -13.55 -8.66
N LYS A 28 -12.69 -12.41 -8.10
CA LYS A 28 -13.91 -11.69 -8.51
C LYS A 28 -13.71 -10.78 -9.72
N GLY A 29 -12.49 -10.63 -10.23
CA GLY A 29 -12.16 -9.73 -11.34
C GLY A 29 -12.25 -8.24 -10.98
N LEU A 30 -12.24 -7.89 -9.69
CA LEU A 30 -12.26 -6.49 -9.22
C LEU A 30 -10.90 -5.83 -9.36
N VAL A 31 -9.84 -6.64 -9.30
CA VAL A 31 -8.44 -6.23 -9.44
C VAL A 31 -7.68 -7.23 -10.29
N GLU A 32 -6.77 -6.72 -11.10
CA GLU A 32 -5.76 -7.50 -11.82
C GLU A 32 -4.37 -7.13 -11.28
N VAL A 33 -3.56 -8.14 -10.95
CA VAL A 33 -2.18 -7.91 -10.49
C VAL A 33 -1.23 -8.70 -11.36
N HIS A 34 -0.24 -8.01 -11.92
CA HIS A 34 0.77 -8.58 -12.81
C HIS A 34 2.17 -8.30 -12.28
N PHE A 35 3.02 -9.33 -12.27
CA PHE A 35 4.41 -9.22 -11.84
C PHE A 35 5.33 -9.25 -13.07
N HIS A 36 6.14 -8.22 -13.22
CA HIS A 36 7.11 -8.08 -14.29
C HIS A 36 8.50 -8.30 -13.74
N ASN A 37 9.11 -9.44 -14.09
CA ASN A 37 10.48 -9.70 -13.71
C ASN A 37 11.41 -8.84 -14.59
N LEU A 38 12.08 -7.89 -13.96
CA LEU A 38 12.96 -6.95 -14.67
C LEU A 38 14.07 -7.65 -15.46
N ARG A 39 14.46 -8.86 -15.04
CA ARG A 39 15.46 -9.68 -15.75
C ARG A 39 15.01 -10.13 -17.14
N ASP A 40 13.73 -10.07 -17.45
CA ASP A 40 13.21 -10.44 -18.77
C ASP A 40 13.30 -9.28 -19.77
N TYR A 41 13.57 -8.06 -19.30
CA TYR A 41 13.69 -6.84 -20.10
C TYR A 41 15.13 -6.38 -20.32
N THR A 42 16.12 -7.09 -19.76
CA THR A 42 17.53 -6.77 -19.99
C THR A 42 18.05 -7.43 -21.27
N THR A 43 18.89 -6.70 -21.99
CA THR A 43 19.65 -7.21 -23.15
C THR A 43 20.94 -7.94 -22.76
N ASN A 44 21.30 -7.89 -21.48
CA ASN A 44 22.50 -8.55 -20.94
C ASN A 44 22.32 -10.07 -20.96
N LYS A 45 23.33 -10.79 -21.49
CA LYS A 45 23.31 -12.26 -21.57
C LYS A 45 23.20 -12.96 -20.19
N GLN A 46 23.77 -12.34 -19.15
CA GLN A 46 23.72 -12.83 -17.77
C GLN A 46 22.42 -12.42 -17.06
N LYS A 47 21.50 -11.72 -17.75
CA LYS A 47 20.29 -11.15 -17.17
C LYS A 47 20.55 -10.23 -15.96
N SER A 48 21.71 -9.53 -15.97
CA SER A 48 22.06 -8.52 -14.98
C SER A 48 21.16 -7.29 -15.16
N VAL A 49 20.71 -6.73 -14.06
CA VAL A 49 19.82 -5.55 -14.01
C VAL A 49 20.42 -4.43 -13.15
N ASP A 50 21.65 -4.62 -12.69
CA ASP A 50 22.39 -3.75 -11.79
C ASP A 50 23.84 -3.59 -12.23
N ASP A 51 24.46 -2.46 -11.84
CA ASP A 51 25.86 -2.16 -12.12
C ASP A 51 26.43 -1.23 -11.03
N TYR A 52 27.75 -1.03 -11.06
CA TYR A 52 28.43 -0.11 -10.15
C TYR A 52 28.00 1.34 -10.38
N PRO A 53 27.82 2.14 -9.31
CA PRO A 53 27.48 3.55 -9.47
C PRO A 53 28.66 4.34 -10.06
N PHE A 54 28.37 5.32 -10.91
CA PHE A 54 29.34 6.33 -11.30
C PHE A 54 29.81 7.11 -10.06
N GLY A 55 31.09 7.47 -10.03
CA GLY A 55 31.69 8.14 -8.88
C GLY A 55 32.18 7.18 -7.78
N GLY A 56 31.96 5.87 -7.94
CA GLY A 56 32.40 4.83 -7.00
C GLY A 56 31.46 4.71 -5.79
N GLY A 57 31.91 3.94 -4.80
CA GLY A 57 31.12 3.66 -3.57
C GLY A 57 30.76 2.18 -3.44
N ALA A 58 30.25 1.81 -2.29
CA ALA A 58 29.83 0.43 -2.02
C ALA A 58 28.42 0.15 -2.54
N GLY A 59 28.21 -1.04 -3.09
CA GLY A 59 26.93 -1.54 -3.56
C GLY A 59 26.69 -1.29 -5.05
N MET A 60 25.54 -1.78 -5.53
CA MET A 60 25.11 -1.74 -6.93
C MET A 60 23.90 -0.82 -7.06
N VAL A 61 23.60 -0.39 -8.27
CA VAL A 61 22.43 0.43 -8.63
C VAL A 61 21.68 -0.25 -9.76
N MET A 62 20.36 -0.29 -9.69
CA MET A 62 19.53 -0.84 -10.77
C MET A 62 19.69 0.04 -12.01
N THR A 63 20.02 -0.60 -13.14
CA THR A 63 20.33 0.10 -14.39
C THR A 63 19.07 0.62 -15.08
N VAL A 64 19.22 1.72 -15.82
CA VAL A 64 18.12 2.40 -16.52
C VAL A 64 17.49 1.54 -17.62
N GLN A 65 18.29 0.80 -18.40
CA GLN A 65 17.85 0.13 -19.62
C GLN A 65 16.72 -0.89 -19.42
N PRO A 66 16.79 -1.86 -18.47
CA PRO A 66 15.71 -2.82 -18.30
C PRO A 66 14.44 -2.17 -17.72
N ILE A 67 14.57 -1.14 -16.88
CA ILE A 67 13.43 -0.42 -16.31
C ILE A 67 12.72 0.38 -17.41
N ASP A 68 13.45 1.12 -18.24
CA ASP A 68 12.92 1.82 -19.41
C ASP A 68 12.20 0.87 -20.36
N ALA A 69 12.85 -0.25 -20.73
CA ALA A 69 12.25 -1.24 -21.61
C ALA A 69 10.93 -1.80 -21.06
N CYS A 70 10.86 -2.10 -19.75
CA CYS A 70 9.67 -2.59 -19.10
C CYS A 70 8.55 -1.54 -19.07
N ILE A 71 8.84 -0.33 -18.58
CA ILE A 71 7.84 0.76 -18.50
C ILE A 71 7.34 1.15 -19.88
N THR A 72 8.23 1.27 -20.87
CA THR A 72 7.87 1.60 -22.25
C THR A 72 6.97 0.52 -22.86
N HIS A 73 7.28 -0.76 -22.65
CA HIS A 73 6.43 -1.87 -23.08
C HIS A 73 5.02 -1.75 -22.45
N LEU A 74 4.91 -1.59 -21.15
CA LEU A 74 3.63 -1.46 -20.46
C LEU A 74 2.83 -0.25 -20.97
N LYS A 75 3.48 0.90 -21.14
CA LYS A 75 2.85 2.12 -21.68
C LYS A 75 2.43 1.98 -23.16
N SER A 76 3.02 1.06 -23.92
CA SER A 76 2.58 0.78 -25.28
C SER A 76 1.25 0.04 -25.36
N GLU A 77 0.86 -0.66 -24.26
CA GLU A 77 -0.37 -1.42 -24.20
C GLU A 77 -1.55 -0.63 -23.61
N ARG A 78 -1.27 0.33 -22.70
CA ARG A 78 -2.31 1.12 -22.01
C ARG A 78 -1.76 2.41 -21.41
N SER A 79 -2.68 3.31 -21.01
CA SER A 79 -2.36 4.47 -20.17
C SER A 79 -2.30 4.05 -18.69
N TYR A 80 -1.47 4.73 -17.92
CA TYR A 80 -1.34 4.57 -16.47
C TYR A 80 -1.60 5.91 -15.78
N ASP A 81 -2.35 5.86 -14.67
CA ASP A 81 -2.64 7.02 -13.85
C ASP A 81 -1.41 7.46 -13.08
N GLU A 82 -0.63 6.49 -12.57
CA GLU A 82 0.61 6.74 -11.85
C GLU A 82 1.66 5.66 -12.12
N ILE A 83 2.92 6.08 -12.09
CA ILE A 83 4.11 5.23 -12.07
C ILE A 83 4.82 5.49 -10.74
N ILE A 84 4.66 4.58 -9.80
CA ILE A 84 5.06 4.74 -8.41
C ILE A 84 6.40 4.06 -8.19
N TYR A 85 7.34 4.75 -7.55
CA TYR A 85 8.57 4.16 -7.04
C TYR A 85 8.49 4.02 -5.53
N MET A 86 8.68 2.80 -5.02
CA MET A 86 8.76 2.55 -3.58
C MET A 86 10.16 2.94 -3.08
N SER A 87 10.23 4.02 -2.33
CA SER A 87 11.48 4.67 -1.91
C SER A 87 11.37 5.17 -0.47
N PRO A 88 12.43 5.06 0.36
CA PRO A 88 12.41 5.61 1.71
C PRO A 88 12.35 7.15 1.75
N ASP A 89 12.74 7.83 0.67
CA ASP A 89 12.71 9.29 0.53
C ASP A 89 11.44 9.83 -0.16
N GLY A 90 10.47 8.95 -0.43
CA GLY A 90 9.16 9.32 -0.97
C GLY A 90 8.20 9.92 0.05
N GLU A 91 7.06 10.41 -0.43
CA GLU A 91 5.96 10.87 0.42
C GLU A 91 5.43 9.72 1.28
N THR A 92 5.26 9.94 2.58
CA THR A 92 4.78 8.89 3.48
C THR A 92 3.34 8.51 3.17
N LEU A 93 3.11 7.21 2.91
CA LEU A 93 1.79 6.64 2.66
C LEU A 93 0.84 6.93 3.84
N ASN A 94 -0.31 7.47 3.53
CA ASN A 94 -1.40 7.70 4.48
C ASN A 94 -2.75 7.30 3.88
N GLN A 95 -3.81 7.27 4.72
CA GLN A 95 -5.12 6.83 4.29
C GLN A 95 -5.73 7.73 3.20
N LYS A 96 -5.51 9.06 3.27
CA LYS A 96 -6.00 10.01 2.27
C LYS A 96 -5.40 9.72 0.89
N MET A 97 -4.11 9.43 0.85
CA MET A 97 -3.41 9.01 -0.38
C MET A 97 -3.99 7.70 -0.90
N ALA A 98 -4.17 6.70 -0.03
CA ALA A 98 -4.75 5.42 -0.40
C ALA A 98 -6.17 5.58 -0.96
N ASN A 99 -7.02 6.39 -0.33
CA ASN A 99 -8.37 6.69 -0.81
C ASN A 99 -8.35 7.30 -2.23
N THR A 100 -7.45 8.26 -2.49
CA THR A 100 -7.32 8.86 -3.82
C THR A 100 -6.87 7.83 -4.86
N MET A 101 -5.84 7.07 -4.54
CA MET A 101 -5.23 6.12 -5.48
C MET A 101 -6.12 4.87 -5.71
N SER A 102 -7.00 4.54 -4.78
CA SER A 102 -7.96 3.43 -4.97
C SER A 102 -8.98 3.68 -6.10
N MET A 103 -9.10 4.93 -6.56
CA MET A 103 -9.95 5.34 -7.69
C MET A 103 -9.25 5.24 -9.05
N TYR A 104 -7.95 4.95 -9.10
CA TYR A 104 -7.20 4.81 -10.33
C TYR A 104 -7.54 3.51 -11.06
N GLU A 105 -7.43 3.53 -12.38
CA GLU A 105 -7.69 2.37 -13.23
C GLU A 105 -6.44 1.49 -13.37
N ASN A 106 -5.28 2.12 -13.63
CA ASN A 106 -4.03 1.41 -13.91
C ASN A 106 -2.86 2.10 -13.21
N ILE A 107 -2.08 1.34 -12.44
CA ILE A 107 -0.86 1.84 -11.81
C ILE A 107 0.32 0.90 -12.08
N ILE A 108 1.51 1.48 -12.20
CA ILE A 108 2.78 0.74 -12.15
C ILE A 108 3.41 0.99 -10.78
N ILE A 109 3.93 -0.07 -10.16
CA ILE A 109 4.73 0.02 -8.93
C ILE A 109 6.12 -0.53 -9.23
N LEU A 110 7.15 0.31 -9.16
CA LEU A 110 8.55 -0.08 -9.29
C LEU A 110 9.13 -0.39 -7.90
N CYS A 111 9.60 -1.61 -7.73
CA CYS A 111 10.33 -2.05 -6.55
C CYS A 111 11.82 -1.84 -6.75
N GLY A 112 12.42 -0.96 -5.96
CA GLY A 112 13.87 -0.76 -5.95
C GLY A 112 14.59 -1.86 -5.17
N HIS A 113 15.85 -2.08 -5.53
CA HIS A 113 16.78 -2.95 -4.84
C HIS A 113 18.17 -2.31 -4.75
N TYR A 114 19.09 -2.96 -4.03
CA TYR A 114 20.49 -2.53 -3.88
C TYR A 114 20.59 -1.13 -3.23
N LYS A 115 21.26 -0.17 -3.92
CA LYS A 115 21.36 1.24 -3.50
C LYS A 115 20.24 2.12 -4.08
N GLY A 116 19.32 1.53 -4.79
CA GLY A 116 18.23 2.20 -5.49
C GLY A 116 18.28 2.02 -6.99
N VAL A 117 17.56 2.87 -7.70
CA VAL A 117 17.50 2.89 -9.15
C VAL A 117 18.31 4.06 -9.73
N ASP A 118 18.76 3.94 -10.98
CA ASP A 118 19.40 5.04 -11.70
C ASP A 118 18.52 6.29 -11.66
N GLN A 119 19.10 7.44 -11.35
CA GLN A 119 18.36 8.70 -11.18
C GLN A 119 17.56 9.09 -12.44
N ARG A 120 18.03 8.74 -13.62
CA ARG A 120 17.31 8.98 -14.88
C ARG A 120 15.95 8.28 -14.95
N VAL A 121 15.77 7.15 -14.24
CA VAL A 121 14.47 6.49 -14.10
C VAL A 121 13.53 7.37 -13.30
N ARG A 122 14.00 7.90 -12.17
CA ARG A 122 13.20 8.79 -11.31
C ARG A 122 12.80 10.05 -12.04
N ASP A 123 13.75 10.67 -12.78
CA ASP A 123 13.54 11.95 -13.47
C ASP A 123 12.59 11.85 -14.68
N HIS A 124 12.54 10.68 -15.36
CA HIS A 124 11.84 10.57 -16.65
C HIS A 124 10.59 9.69 -16.64
N PHE A 125 10.47 8.77 -15.68
CA PHE A 125 9.37 7.80 -15.68
C PHE A 125 8.50 7.88 -14.43
N ILE A 126 9.09 8.16 -13.25
CA ILE A 126 8.36 8.13 -11.98
C ILE A 126 7.50 9.38 -11.86
N THR A 127 6.22 9.18 -11.59
CA THR A 127 5.27 10.27 -11.35
C THR A 127 5.05 10.49 -9.85
N LYS A 128 5.26 9.45 -9.04
CA LYS A 128 5.12 9.52 -7.58
C LYS A 128 6.10 8.60 -6.88
N GLU A 129 6.71 9.09 -5.79
CA GLU A 129 7.54 8.28 -4.90
C GLU A 129 6.83 8.12 -3.56
N ILE A 130 6.78 6.89 -3.06
CA ILE A 130 6.04 6.56 -1.83
C ILE A 130 6.95 5.83 -0.85
N SER A 131 6.98 6.33 0.38
CA SER A 131 7.57 5.69 1.55
C SER A 131 6.48 5.04 2.41
N ILE A 132 6.78 3.90 3.04
CA ILE A 132 5.91 3.29 4.05
C ILE A 132 6.38 3.56 5.49
N GLY A 133 7.34 4.47 5.67
CA GLY A 133 7.85 4.89 6.97
C GLY A 133 9.36 5.14 6.96
N ASP A 134 9.87 5.74 8.02
CA ASP A 134 11.26 6.16 8.19
C ASP A 134 12.18 4.99 8.59
N TYR A 135 12.26 3.99 7.73
CA TYR A 135 13.15 2.85 7.87
C TYR A 135 13.53 2.27 6.49
N VAL A 136 14.64 1.55 6.45
CA VAL A 136 15.17 0.97 5.21
C VAL A 136 14.87 -0.53 5.15
N LEU A 137 14.34 -0.98 4.03
CA LEU A 137 14.12 -2.38 3.71
C LEU A 137 15.16 -2.88 2.70
N SER A 138 15.25 -4.19 2.51
CA SER A 138 16.14 -4.82 1.51
C SER A 138 15.72 -4.57 0.07
N GLY A 139 14.44 -4.24 -0.16
CA GLY A 139 13.85 -3.94 -1.47
C GLY A 139 12.45 -3.35 -1.35
N GLY A 140 11.89 -2.90 -2.46
CA GLY A 140 10.58 -2.24 -2.52
C GLY A 140 9.38 -3.16 -2.47
N GLU A 141 9.56 -4.49 -2.54
CA GLU A 141 8.47 -5.47 -2.66
C GLU A 141 7.50 -5.43 -1.48
N LEU A 142 8.02 -5.37 -0.24
CA LEU A 142 7.17 -5.27 0.95
C LEU A 142 6.39 -3.94 0.97
N GLY A 143 7.02 -2.86 0.54
CA GLY A 143 6.33 -1.58 0.37
C GLY A 143 5.23 -1.66 -0.69
N ALA A 144 5.50 -2.31 -1.82
CA ALA A 144 4.50 -2.55 -2.87
C ALA A 144 3.33 -3.39 -2.38
N LEU A 145 3.58 -4.39 -1.52
CA LEU A 145 2.52 -5.21 -0.89
C LEU A 145 1.65 -4.37 0.06
N VAL A 146 2.27 -3.56 0.93
CA VAL A 146 1.54 -2.66 1.85
C VAL A 146 0.67 -1.68 1.07
N LEU A 147 1.23 -1.05 0.03
CA LEU A 147 0.49 -0.14 -0.82
C LEU A 147 -0.67 -0.86 -1.52
N SER A 148 -0.42 -2.01 -2.14
CA SER A 148 -1.44 -2.79 -2.84
C SER A 148 -2.58 -3.22 -1.92
N ASP A 149 -2.30 -3.70 -0.70
CA ASP A 149 -3.32 -4.06 0.28
C ASP A 149 -4.16 -2.85 0.69
N ALA A 150 -3.51 -1.71 0.98
CA ALA A 150 -4.18 -0.47 1.33
C ALA A 150 -5.13 0.03 0.23
N LEU A 151 -4.78 -0.16 -1.05
CA LEU A 151 -5.64 0.23 -2.19
C LEU A 151 -6.75 -0.79 -2.44
N ILE A 152 -6.41 -2.07 -2.53
CA ILE A 152 -7.33 -3.14 -2.93
C ILE A 152 -8.51 -3.25 -1.98
N ARG A 153 -8.28 -3.12 -0.65
CA ARG A 153 -9.36 -3.19 0.33
C ARG A 153 -10.40 -2.07 0.22
N LEU A 154 -10.07 -0.95 -0.43
CA LEU A 154 -10.95 0.19 -0.64
C LEU A 154 -11.80 0.06 -1.91
N ILE A 155 -11.49 -0.89 -2.79
CA ILE A 155 -12.25 -1.11 -4.01
C ILE A 155 -13.64 -1.67 -3.66
N PRO A 156 -14.74 -1.07 -4.18
CA PRO A 156 -16.09 -1.54 -3.92
C PRO A 156 -16.27 -3.04 -4.22
N GLY A 157 -16.93 -3.75 -3.32
CA GLY A 157 -17.17 -5.20 -3.43
C GLY A 157 -16.01 -6.11 -2.99
N VAL A 158 -14.87 -5.56 -2.60
CA VAL A 158 -13.74 -6.34 -2.03
C VAL A 158 -14.04 -6.76 -0.60
N LEU A 159 -14.44 -5.82 0.26
CA LEU A 159 -14.91 -6.11 1.62
C LEU A 159 -16.36 -6.59 1.58
N SER A 160 -16.70 -7.49 2.49
CA SER A 160 -18.07 -8.04 2.58
C SER A 160 -19.08 -6.99 3.08
N ASP A 161 -18.62 -6.02 3.86
CA ASP A 161 -19.38 -4.88 4.34
C ASP A 161 -18.63 -3.60 3.95
N GLU A 162 -19.18 -2.87 2.98
CA GLU A 162 -18.59 -1.65 2.46
C GLU A 162 -18.51 -0.54 3.53
N THR A 163 -19.41 -0.57 4.52
CA THR A 163 -19.38 0.40 5.63
C THR A 163 -18.19 0.15 6.57
N SER A 164 -17.62 -1.06 6.57
CA SER A 164 -16.48 -1.40 7.40
C SER A 164 -15.26 -0.52 7.07
N ALA A 165 -15.01 -0.25 5.79
CA ALA A 165 -13.92 0.62 5.37
C ALA A 165 -14.12 2.07 5.84
N LEU A 166 -15.38 2.54 5.90
CA LEU A 166 -15.71 3.91 6.28
C LEU A 166 -15.52 4.19 7.78
N THR A 167 -15.56 3.15 8.61
CA THR A 167 -15.43 3.25 10.08
C THR A 167 -14.03 2.91 10.59
N ASP A 168 -13.10 2.61 9.68
CA ASP A 168 -11.69 2.36 10.03
C ASP A 168 -10.96 3.63 10.45
N SER A 169 -9.89 3.47 11.21
CA SER A 169 -9.00 4.56 11.59
C SER A 169 -8.55 5.38 10.36
N PHE A 170 -8.42 6.69 10.54
CA PHE A 170 -7.95 7.68 9.57
C PHE A 170 -8.92 8.04 8.43
N GLN A 171 -10.13 7.47 8.38
CA GLN A 171 -11.10 7.84 7.34
C GLN A 171 -11.69 9.23 7.56
N ASP A 172 -11.92 9.59 8.80
CA ASP A 172 -12.42 10.90 9.27
C ASP A 172 -11.38 11.69 10.06
N GLY A 173 -10.09 11.31 9.96
CA GLY A 173 -9.00 11.93 10.71
C GLY A 173 -8.85 11.41 12.15
N LEU A 174 -9.69 10.48 12.59
CA LEU A 174 -9.63 9.88 13.92
C LEU A 174 -9.09 8.45 13.90
N LEU A 175 -8.61 7.98 15.04
CA LEU A 175 -8.44 6.57 15.32
C LEU A 175 -9.77 5.94 15.69
N SER A 176 -10.05 4.72 15.25
CA SER A 176 -11.20 3.96 15.69
C SER A 176 -11.20 3.77 17.22
N GLY A 177 -12.37 3.84 17.83
CA GLY A 177 -12.56 3.57 19.25
C GLY A 177 -12.33 2.08 19.60
N PRO A 178 -12.36 1.72 20.88
CA PRO A 178 -12.19 0.35 21.33
C PRO A 178 -13.34 -0.55 20.85
N ILE A 179 -12.98 -1.74 20.41
CA ILE A 179 -13.92 -2.76 19.90
C ILE A 179 -13.99 -3.92 20.87
N TYR A 180 -15.22 -4.39 21.14
CA TYR A 180 -15.51 -5.51 22.03
C TYR A 180 -16.26 -6.62 21.29
N THR A 181 -16.00 -7.86 21.69
CA THR A 181 -16.70 -9.05 21.19
C THR A 181 -17.14 -9.96 22.35
N ARG A 182 -17.82 -11.04 22.05
CA ARG A 182 -18.30 -12.05 23.02
C ARG A 182 -17.13 -12.79 23.68
N PRO A 183 -17.25 -13.17 24.94
CA PRO A 183 -18.40 -12.98 25.86
C PRO A 183 -18.44 -11.57 26.46
N ALA A 184 -19.62 -11.13 26.96
CA ALA A 184 -19.79 -9.82 27.59
C ALA A 184 -19.00 -9.64 28.89
N ASP A 185 -18.71 -10.73 29.59
CA ASP A 185 -17.82 -10.79 30.75
C ASP A 185 -16.81 -11.92 30.54
N TYR A 186 -15.53 -11.55 30.55
CA TYR A 186 -14.43 -12.51 30.50
C TYR A 186 -13.51 -12.31 31.71
N LYS A 187 -13.58 -13.19 32.70
CA LYS A 187 -12.76 -13.15 33.94
C LYS A 187 -12.94 -11.84 34.73
N GLY A 188 -14.15 -11.25 34.72
CA GLY A 188 -14.42 -9.96 35.34
C GLY A 188 -14.11 -8.73 34.47
N TRP A 189 -13.57 -8.92 33.26
CA TRP A 189 -13.36 -7.83 32.27
C TRP A 189 -14.63 -7.70 31.44
N LYS A 190 -15.38 -6.63 31.72
CA LYS A 190 -16.71 -6.43 31.16
C LYS A 190 -16.72 -5.54 29.94
N VAL A 191 -17.61 -5.86 29.02
CA VAL A 191 -18.00 -4.95 27.93
C VAL A 191 -18.76 -3.77 28.53
N PRO A 192 -18.54 -2.52 28.10
CA PRO A 192 -19.31 -1.36 28.55
C PRO A 192 -20.84 -1.57 28.39
N ASP A 193 -21.61 -1.25 29.41
CA ASP A 193 -23.06 -1.47 29.41
C ASP A 193 -23.79 -0.76 28.28
N VAL A 194 -23.30 0.40 27.86
CA VAL A 194 -23.86 1.15 26.71
C VAL A 194 -23.89 0.31 25.45
N LEU A 195 -22.88 -0.51 25.21
CA LEU A 195 -22.79 -1.39 24.03
C LEU A 195 -23.75 -2.56 24.07
N LEU A 196 -24.24 -2.91 25.27
CA LEU A 196 -25.20 -3.97 25.51
C LEU A 196 -26.65 -3.44 25.56
N SER A 197 -26.85 -2.13 25.55
CA SER A 197 -28.15 -1.47 25.80
C SER A 197 -29.14 -1.58 24.64
N GLY A 198 -28.69 -1.82 23.41
CA GLY A 198 -29.53 -1.78 22.21
C GLY A 198 -29.96 -0.37 21.78
N HIS A 199 -29.52 0.68 22.48
CA HIS A 199 -29.83 2.07 22.14
C HIS A 199 -28.80 2.65 21.13
N PHE A 200 -29.04 2.50 19.82
CA PHE A 200 -28.11 2.88 18.76
C PHE A 200 -27.55 4.31 18.90
N ALA A 201 -28.42 5.31 19.16
CA ALA A 201 -27.93 6.69 19.32
C ALA A 201 -26.95 6.88 20.50
N LYS A 202 -27.11 6.13 21.61
CA LYS A 202 -26.15 6.16 22.72
C LYS A 202 -24.87 5.40 22.38
N ILE A 203 -25.00 4.31 21.64
CA ILE A 203 -23.86 3.51 21.17
C ILE A 203 -23.00 4.33 20.20
N ASP A 204 -23.64 5.02 19.25
CA ASP A 204 -22.92 5.83 18.27
C ASP A 204 -22.21 7.01 18.93
N LYS A 205 -22.91 7.72 19.83
CA LYS A 205 -22.27 8.78 20.63
C LYS A 205 -21.08 8.25 21.45
N TRP A 206 -21.22 7.09 22.08
CA TRP A 206 -20.12 6.48 22.84
C TRP A 206 -18.94 6.12 21.94
N ARG A 207 -19.18 5.65 20.71
CA ARG A 207 -18.13 5.36 19.73
C ARG A 207 -17.38 6.63 19.32
N GLU A 208 -18.10 7.70 19.02
CA GLU A 208 -17.52 9.01 18.69
C GLU A 208 -16.68 9.55 19.86
N ASP A 209 -17.24 9.62 21.08
CA ASP A 209 -16.56 10.11 22.26
C ASP A 209 -15.27 9.29 22.55
N THR A 210 -15.36 7.95 22.45
CA THR A 210 -14.19 7.08 22.70
C THR A 210 -13.16 7.11 21.59
N ALA A 211 -13.57 7.29 20.32
CA ALA A 211 -12.66 7.48 19.20
C ALA A 211 -11.87 8.79 19.37
N TYR A 212 -12.53 9.89 19.72
CA TYR A 212 -11.89 11.16 20.01
C TYR A 212 -10.86 11.08 21.15
N GLU A 213 -11.25 10.52 22.31
CA GLU A 213 -10.35 10.34 23.44
C GLU A 213 -9.19 9.38 23.12
N HIS A 214 -9.44 8.33 22.33
CA HIS A 214 -8.40 7.42 21.86
C HIS A 214 -7.38 8.13 20.98
N THR A 215 -7.87 8.97 20.05
CA THR A 215 -7.03 9.77 19.15
C THR A 215 -6.20 10.77 19.94
N LYS A 216 -6.84 11.53 20.84
CA LYS A 216 -6.19 12.52 21.70
C LYS A 216 -5.04 11.93 22.50
N ASN A 217 -5.22 10.70 23.00
CA ASN A 217 -4.19 10.05 23.84
C ASN A 217 -3.06 9.40 23.04
N ARG A 218 -3.30 8.96 21.81
CA ARG A 218 -2.33 8.18 21.01
C ARG A 218 -1.76 8.92 19.83
N ARG A 219 -2.56 9.76 19.20
CA ARG A 219 -2.22 10.51 17.99
C ARG A 219 -2.81 11.92 18.05
N PRO A 220 -2.38 12.75 19.04
CA PRO A 220 -2.86 14.12 19.18
C PRO A 220 -2.60 14.98 17.94
N ASP A 221 -1.55 14.66 17.17
CA ASP A 221 -1.22 15.29 15.90
C ASP A 221 -2.37 15.28 14.89
N LEU A 222 -3.20 14.22 14.86
CA LEU A 222 -4.35 14.13 13.97
C LEU A 222 -5.47 15.15 14.29
N LEU A 223 -5.51 15.68 15.52
CA LEU A 223 -6.50 16.69 15.94
C LEU A 223 -6.03 18.12 15.64
N GLU A 224 -4.75 18.33 15.34
CA GLU A 224 -4.17 19.64 15.04
C GLU A 224 -4.27 19.98 13.55
N GLU A 225 -4.44 18.98 12.69
CA GLU A 225 -4.53 19.12 11.22
C GLU A 225 -5.98 19.26 10.70
N SER A 226 -6.98 19.33 11.58
CA SER A 226 -8.43 19.36 11.22
C SER A 226 -8.99 20.77 11.07
#